data_aa2be010c2e1999b69fafa92052dbe45
#
_entry.id   aa2be010c2e1999b69fafa92052dbe45
#
_cell.length_a   1.000
_cell.length_b   1.000
_cell.length_c   1.000
_cell.angle_alpha   90.00
_cell.angle_beta   90.00
_cell.angle_gamma   90.00
#
_symmetry.space_group_name_H-M   'P 1'
#
loop_
_entity.id
_entity.type
_entity.pdbx_description
1 polymer ?
#
loop_
_entity_poly.entity_id
_entity_poly.type
_entity_poly.pdbx_seq_one_letter_code
_entity_poly.pdbx_strand_id
1 'polypeptide(L)'
;MDPVALQFLPYPHVFRGERRDGIHIPWPDRCGSCNRQCESAASSGVGLCSYGLNYARIDDDLLVAGVVARDYPTHLAAHRRMVKKLGKKTIVLTDLRAVIDAASAADARFASEVDDAKRAIIEEYKASAGYLDDIVRALRPDVQRSLAQVHDYRQLITQIVQNVNVIVETAEPGTEFEVALSSAAPELRAIYWAARLLESKLEAALYLMYPEKIDDPKSKKNFRLHGLVTKYSRIYGSTFQSKDLKVVTAGGSWGSLHANPDAVGVIPHAFLDNAAKYAPPGTTITLWFAEDEEHITFEVESFGPPIRPHEFTQVFDLFFRGEAAQAQSVEGTGFGLALASHIACVIGAQLSVNQGGRKGPDGTVITSFTAVFPKGPLSA
;
A
#
# COMPACT_ATOMS: atom_id res chain seq x y z
N MET A 1 11.75 -15.18 -20.13
CA MET A 1 12.28 -16.57 -20.29
C MET A 1 13.65 -16.72 -19.63
N ASP A 2 13.93 -17.87 -19.03
CA ASP A 2 15.23 -18.19 -18.44
C ASP A 2 16.34 -18.14 -19.53
N PRO A 3 17.38 -17.30 -19.35
CA PRO A 3 18.50 -17.22 -20.28
C PRO A 3 19.23 -18.55 -20.52
N VAL A 4 19.19 -19.47 -19.55
CA VAL A 4 19.78 -20.82 -19.68
C VAL A 4 18.94 -21.68 -20.61
N ALA A 5 17.61 -21.61 -20.52
CA ALA A 5 16.71 -22.40 -21.40
C ALA A 5 16.83 -21.97 -22.86
N LEU A 6 17.18 -20.73 -23.15
CA LEU A 6 17.39 -20.21 -24.51
C LEU A 6 18.59 -20.87 -25.23
N GLN A 7 19.62 -21.29 -24.48
CA GLN A 7 20.79 -21.96 -25.06
C GLN A 7 20.46 -23.36 -25.63
N PHE A 8 19.31 -23.91 -25.24
CA PHE A 8 18.85 -25.22 -25.66
C PHE A 8 17.77 -25.18 -26.74
N LEU A 9 17.43 -23.99 -27.28
CA LEU A 9 16.47 -23.95 -28.38
C LEU A 9 17.03 -24.60 -29.64
N PRO A 10 16.28 -25.56 -30.27
CA PRO A 10 16.77 -26.30 -31.42
C PRO A 10 16.85 -25.44 -32.69
N TYR A 11 16.14 -24.33 -32.75
CA TYR A 11 15.96 -23.51 -33.93
C TYR A 11 16.56 -22.08 -33.72
N PRO A 12 16.96 -21.42 -34.85
CA PRO A 12 17.44 -20.04 -34.77
C PRO A 12 16.38 -19.10 -34.16
N HIS A 13 16.80 -18.17 -33.33
CA HIS A 13 15.89 -17.28 -32.63
C HIS A 13 16.50 -15.88 -32.43
N VAL A 14 15.64 -14.90 -32.22
CA VAL A 14 15.99 -13.56 -31.74
C VAL A 14 15.53 -13.43 -30.31
N PHE A 15 16.43 -13.05 -29.42
CA PHE A 15 16.11 -12.75 -28.03
C PHE A 15 16.61 -11.34 -27.70
N ARG A 16 15.72 -10.47 -27.26
CA ARG A 16 16.00 -9.05 -26.97
C ARG A 16 16.77 -8.34 -28.10
N GLY A 17 16.38 -8.63 -29.35
CA GLY A 17 17.01 -8.07 -30.53
C GLY A 17 18.33 -8.71 -30.98
N GLU A 18 18.88 -9.65 -30.20
CA GLU A 18 20.07 -10.41 -30.56
C GLU A 18 19.70 -11.72 -31.28
N ARG A 19 20.38 -11.99 -32.40
CA ARG A 19 20.23 -13.24 -33.19
C ARG A 19 21.12 -14.31 -32.60
N ARG A 20 20.55 -15.50 -32.40
CA ARG A 20 21.26 -16.66 -31.90
C ARG A 20 20.97 -17.87 -32.80
N ASP A 21 22.00 -18.69 -33.05
CA ASP A 21 21.85 -19.93 -33.75
C ASP A 21 21.03 -20.93 -32.89
N GLY A 22 20.26 -21.79 -33.55
CA GLY A 22 19.69 -22.96 -32.88
C GLY A 22 20.71 -24.10 -32.78
N ILE A 23 20.52 -24.98 -31.78
CA ILE A 23 21.43 -26.16 -31.63
C ILE A 23 21.45 -27.02 -32.87
N HIS A 24 20.31 -27.18 -33.55
CA HIS A 24 20.19 -28.10 -34.71
C HIS A 24 20.22 -27.36 -36.05
N ILE A 25 19.83 -26.08 -36.06
CA ILE A 25 19.72 -25.30 -37.30
C ILE A 25 20.35 -23.92 -37.04
N PRO A 26 21.43 -23.56 -37.79
CA PRO A 26 22.01 -22.22 -37.71
C PRO A 26 21.13 -21.20 -38.46
N TRP A 27 21.38 -19.92 -38.25
CA TRP A 27 20.76 -18.85 -39.02
C TRP A 27 21.04 -19.06 -40.53
N PRO A 28 19.99 -18.98 -41.38
CA PRO A 28 20.20 -18.99 -42.81
C PRO A 28 20.92 -17.68 -43.28
N ASP A 29 21.87 -17.81 -44.21
CA ASP A 29 22.64 -16.69 -44.78
C ASP A 29 21.73 -15.54 -45.29
N ARG A 30 20.57 -15.92 -45.84
CA ARG A 30 19.56 -14.97 -46.34
C ARG A 30 18.95 -14.07 -45.27
N CYS A 31 18.93 -14.49 -44.03
CA CYS A 31 18.47 -13.68 -42.93
C CYS A 31 19.45 -12.56 -42.57
N GLY A 32 20.74 -12.67 -42.93
CA GLY A 32 21.76 -11.67 -42.72
C GLY A 32 21.49 -10.37 -43.51
N SER A 33 20.87 -10.50 -44.70
CA SER A 33 20.61 -9.36 -45.61
C SER A 33 19.13 -9.02 -45.77
N CYS A 34 18.26 -9.59 -44.92
CA CYS A 34 16.82 -9.29 -44.96
C CYS A 34 16.45 -8.03 -44.24
N ASN A 35 15.28 -7.45 -44.58
CA ASN A 35 14.72 -6.26 -43.93
C ASN A 35 14.01 -6.52 -42.58
N ARG A 36 14.24 -7.66 -41.96
CA ARG A 36 13.72 -8.05 -40.64
C ARG A 36 12.19 -8.01 -40.47
N GLN A 37 11.43 -8.23 -41.55
CA GLN A 37 9.95 -8.23 -41.49
C GLN A 37 9.35 -9.17 -40.44
N CYS A 38 10.02 -10.30 -40.15
CA CYS A 38 9.59 -11.24 -39.10
C CYS A 38 9.71 -10.65 -37.67
N GLU A 39 10.65 -9.72 -37.45
CA GLU A 39 10.85 -9.07 -36.15
C GLU A 39 9.75 -8.05 -35.83
N SER A 40 9.15 -7.45 -36.88
CA SER A 40 8.04 -6.49 -36.74
C SER A 40 6.63 -7.11 -36.86
N ALA A 41 6.56 -8.42 -37.12
CA ALA A 41 5.29 -9.10 -37.28
C ALA A 41 4.59 -9.32 -35.93
N ALA A 42 3.37 -8.83 -35.81
CA ALA A 42 2.54 -8.88 -34.61
C ALA A 42 1.71 -10.16 -34.46
N SER A 43 1.96 -11.20 -35.24
CA SER A 43 1.07 -12.38 -35.25
C SER A 43 1.44 -13.42 -34.20
N SER A 44 0.45 -13.80 -33.38
CA SER A 44 0.46 -15.05 -32.63
C SER A 44 0.33 -16.22 -33.61
N GLY A 45 1.31 -17.12 -33.61
CA GLY A 45 1.33 -18.32 -34.47
C GLY A 45 2.51 -18.36 -35.44
N VAL A 46 2.53 -19.41 -36.28
CA VAL A 46 3.60 -19.60 -37.25
C VAL A 46 3.33 -18.79 -38.50
N GLY A 47 4.20 -17.79 -38.77
CA GLY A 47 4.18 -16.96 -39.97
C GLY A 47 5.16 -17.41 -41.06
N LEU A 48 5.10 -16.76 -42.24
CA LEU A 48 5.99 -16.98 -43.36
C LEU A 48 6.52 -15.63 -43.88
N CYS A 49 7.84 -15.52 -43.96
CA CYS A 49 8.45 -14.30 -44.54
C CYS A 49 8.51 -14.36 -46.09
N SER A 50 8.81 -13.23 -46.74
CA SER A 50 8.93 -13.11 -48.18
C SER A 50 10.04 -14.02 -48.80
N TYR A 51 11.00 -14.41 -48.01
CA TYR A 51 12.07 -15.34 -48.42
C TYR A 51 11.69 -16.84 -48.32
N GLY A 52 10.49 -17.14 -47.82
CA GLY A 52 9.97 -18.50 -47.69
C GLY A 52 10.44 -19.22 -46.41
N LEU A 53 10.84 -18.48 -45.40
CA LEU A 53 11.22 -19.01 -44.07
C LEU A 53 10.09 -18.78 -43.08
N ASN A 54 9.84 -19.78 -42.24
CA ASN A 54 8.87 -19.66 -41.16
C ASN A 54 9.46 -18.92 -39.96
N TYR A 55 8.58 -18.26 -39.23
CA TYR A 55 8.88 -17.60 -37.97
C TYR A 55 7.68 -17.70 -37.02
N ALA A 56 7.91 -17.59 -35.72
CA ALA A 56 6.87 -17.52 -34.72
C ALA A 56 7.34 -16.69 -33.56
N ARG A 57 6.51 -15.71 -33.13
CA ARG A 57 6.74 -14.92 -31.94
C ARG A 57 6.18 -15.69 -30.74
N ILE A 58 7.00 -15.87 -29.72
CA ILE A 58 6.63 -16.57 -28.49
C ILE A 58 6.16 -15.54 -27.46
N ASP A 59 6.95 -14.47 -27.27
CA ASP A 59 6.64 -13.30 -26.44
C ASP A 59 7.25 -12.02 -27.05
N ASP A 60 7.24 -10.92 -26.31
CA ASP A 60 7.79 -9.65 -26.77
C ASP A 60 9.31 -9.70 -26.99
N ASP A 61 10.02 -10.53 -26.24
CA ASP A 61 11.47 -10.66 -26.25
C ASP A 61 11.97 -11.81 -27.15
N LEU A 62 11.14 -12.83 -27.44
CA LEU A 62 11.57 -14.06 -28.11
C LEU A 62 10.80 -14.33 -29.42
N LEU A 63 11.56 -14.43 -30.49
CA LEU A 63 11.09 -14.81 -31.83
C LEU A 63 11.91 -15.97 -32.38
N VAL A 64 11.29 -17.12 -32.63
CA VAL A 64 11.88 -18.19 -33.44
C VAL A 64 11.74 -17.85 -34.91
N ALA A 65 12.80 -17.91 -35.69
CA ALA A 65 12.76 -17.56 -37.13
C ALA A 65 13.83 -18.31 -37.92
N GLY A 66 13.77 -18.24 -39.25
CA GLY A 66 14.79 -18.83 -40.12
C GLY A 66 14.65 -20.32 -40.35
N VAL A 67 13.53 -20.91 -40.00
CA VAL A 67 13.24 -22.35 -40.22
C VAL A 67 12.36 -22.53 -41.45
N VAL A 68 12.31 -23.77 -42.00
CA VAL A 68 11.44 -24.15 -43.12
C VAL A 68 10.60 -25.35 -42.71
N ALA A 69 9.31 -25.14 -42.48
CA ALA A 69 8.34 -26.20 -42.25
C ALA A 69 7.83 -26.72 -43.62
N ARG A 70 8.22 -27.94 -44.01
CA ARG A 70 7.95 -28.46 -45.36
C ARG A 70 6.47 -28.65 -45.69
N ASP A 71 5.64 -28.79 -44.68
CA ASP A 71 4.20 -29.01 -44.73
C ASP A 71 3.40 -27.73 -44.39
N TYR A 72 4.07 -26.57 -44.35
CA TYR A 72 3.39 -25.32 -44.12
C TYR A 72 2.43 -24.95 -45.28
N PRO A 73 1.14 -24.69 -45.04
CA PRO A 73 0.15 -24.46 -46.07
C PRO A 73 0.38 -23.13 -46.78
N THR A 74 1.11 -23.13 -47.88
CA THR A 74 1.43 -21.90 -48.63
C THR A 74 1.57 -22.15 -50.12
N HIS A 75 1.19 -21.16 -50.94
CA HIS A 75 1.43 -21.12 -52.37
C HIS A 75 2.69 -20.33 -52.76
N LEU A 76 3.43 -19.79 -51.77
CA LEU A 76 4.61 -18.97 -52.03
C LEU A 76 5.72 -19.77 -52.73
N ALA A 77 6.08 -19.37 -53.95
CA ALA A 77 7.12 -20.02 -54.75
C ALA A 77 8.50 -20.04 -54.08
N ALA A 78 8.78 -18.97 -53.25
CA ALA A 78 10.00 -18.89 -52.47
C ALA A 78 10.09 -20.02 -51.41
N HIS A 79 9.00 -20.34 -50.72
CA HIS A 79 8.94 -21.40 -49.74
C HIS A 79 9.19 -22.78 -50.38
N ARG A 80 8.51 -23.08 -51.52
CA ARG A 80 8.72 -24.33 -52.27
C ARG A 80 10.17 -24.49 -52.73
N ARG A 81 10.83 -23.41 -53.15
CA ARG A 81 12.25 -23.41 -53.50
C ARG A 81 13.13 -23.70 -52.29
N MET A 82 12.81 -23.11 -51.10
CA MET A 82 13.55 -23.37 -49.88
C MET A 82 13.41 -24.81 -49.39
N VAL A 83 12.21 -25.39 -49.46
CA VAL A 83 11.98 -26.81 -49.13
C VAL A 83 12.85 -27.70 -49.99
N LYS A 84 12.91 -27.48 -51.32
CA LYS A 84 13.78 -28.24 -52.23
C LYS A 84 15.27 -28.03 -51.92
N LYS A 85 15.69 -26.78 -51.63
CA LYS A 85 17.09 -26.46 -51.38
C LYS A 85 17.61 -27.08 -50.07
N LEU A 86 16.82 -27.05 -49.00
CA LEU A 86 17.21 -27.47 -47.67
C LEU A 86 17.00 -28.98 -47.43
N GLY A 87 16.09 -29.62 -48.18
CA GLY A 87 15.86 -31.04 -48.11
C GLY A 87 15.69 -31.59 -46.71
N LYS A 88 16.67 -32.39 -46.25
CA LYS A 88 16.65 -32.99 -44.90
C LYS A 88 16.77 -31.99 -43.73
N LYS A 89 17.17 -30.74 -44.01
CA LYS A 89 17.22 -29.66 -42.97
C LYS A 89 15.88 -28.94 -42.80
N THR A 90 14.82 -29.38 -43.46
CA THR A 90 13.45 -28.92 -43.23
C THR A 90 12.82 -29.67 -42.06
N ILE A 91 11.91 -28.99 -41.37
CA ILE A 91 11.16 -29.57 -40.25
C ILE A 91 9.70 -29.79 -40.64
N VAL A 92 8.91 -30.39 -39.75
CA VAL A 92 7.44 -30.47 -39.89
C VAL A 92 6.83 -29.36 -39.02
N LEU A 93 5.67 -28.85 -39.43
CA LEU A 93 4.98 -27.78 -38.75
C LEU A 93 4.60 -28.16 -37.29
N THR A 94 4.28 -29.44 -37.07
CA THR A 94 4.01 -30.01 -35.76
C THR A 94 5.20 -29.90 -34.81
N ASP A 95 6.43 -30.20 -35.29
CA ASP A 95 7.63 -30.08 -34.49
C ASP A 95 7.93 -28.61 -34.14
N LEU A 96 7.72 -27.69 -35.08
CA LEU A 96 7.86 -26.25 -34.80
C LEU A 96 6.88 -25.77 -33.74
N ARG A 97 5.60 -26.19 -33.85
CA ARG A 97 4.58 -25.86 -32.85
C ARG A 97 4.92 -26.43 -31.48
N ALA A 98 5.35 -27.69 -31.41
CA ALA A 98 5.73 -28.29 -30.14
C ALA A 98 6.86 -27.54 -29.44
N VAL A 99 7.86 -27.02 -30.18
CA VAL A 99 8.93 -26.21 -29.60
C VAL A 99 8.40 -24.86 -29.13
N ILE A 100 7.49 -24.21 -29.87
CA ILE A 100 6.86 -22.96 -29.48
C ILE A 100 6.06 -23.15 -28.22
N ASP A 101 5.21 -24.17 -28.15
CA ASP A 101 4.36 -24.46 -26.99
C ASP A 101 5.20 -24.78 -25.74
N ALA A 102 6.28 -25.57 -25.92
CA ALA A 102 7.23 -25.89 -24.85
C ALA A 102 7.95 -24.64 -24.33
N ALA A 103 8.38 -23.74 -25.22
CA ALA A 103 9.04 -22.51 -24.86
C ALA A 103 8.08 -21.55 -24.14
N SER A 104 6.84 -21.40 -24.62
CA SER A 104 5.81 -20.59 -23.97
C SER A 104 5.46 -21.13 -22.58
N ALA A 105 5.33 -22.45 -22.42
CA ALA A 105 5.07 -23.09 -21.12
C ALA A 105 6.24 -22.92 -20.15
N ALA A 106 7.48 -23.00 -20.63
CA ALA A 106 8.68 -22.76 -19.81
C ALA A 106 8.75 -21.30 -19.34
N ASP A 107 8.40 -20.35 -20.21
CA ASP A 107 8.38 -18.94 -19.85
C ASP A 107 7.31 -18.64 -18.78
N ALA A 108 6.11 -19.18 -18.93
CA ALA A 108 5.04 -19.02 -17.94
C ALA A 108 5.41 -19.61 -16.57
N ARG A 109 6.08 -20.79 -16.54
CA ARG A 109 6.56 -21.39 -15.29
C ARG A 109 7.62 -20.52 -14.63
N PHE A 110 8.61 -20.07 -15.39
CA PHE A 110 9.67 -19.22 -14.87
C PHE A 110 9.13 -17.89 -14.30
N ALA A 111 8.17 -17.26 -14.99
CA ALA A 111 7.51 -16.05 -14.50
C ALA A 111 6.79 -16.30 -13.16
N SER A 112 6.07 -17.43 -13.04
CA SER A 112 5.40 -17.82 -11.79
C SER A 112 6.40 -18.06 -10.66
N GLU A 113 7.49 -18.81 -10.92
CA GLU A 113 8.52 -19.08 -9.91
C GLU A 113 9.23 -17.82 -9.43
N VAL A 114 9.50 -16.88 -10.35
CA VAL A 114 10.09 -15.58 -10.00
C VAL A 114 9.12 -14.74 -9.15
N ASP A 115 7.83 -14.73 -9.47
CA ASP A 115 6.84 -13.99 -8.70
C ASP A 115 6.61 -14.61 -7.31
N ASP A 116 6.65 -15.93 -7.20
CA ASP A 116 6.55 -16.63 -5.91
C ASP A 116 7.79 -16.36 -5.05
N ALA A 117 8.99 -16.40 -5.65
CA ALA A 117 10.23 -16.05 -4.94
C ALA A 117 10.25 -14.59 -4.48
N LYS A 118 9.80 -13.66 -5.33
CA LYS A 118 9.67 -12.24 -4.95
C LYS A 118 8.70 -12.07 -3.79
N ARG A 119 7.54 -12.74 -3.83
CA ARG A 119 6.56 -12.68 -2.72
C ARG A 119 7.15 -13.22 -1.43
N ALA A 120 7.83 -14.36 -1.48
CA ALA A 120 8.47 -14.94 -0.29
C ALA A 120 9.52 -14.00 0.31
N ILE A 121 10.39 -13.40 -0.51
CA ILE A 121 11.38 -12.42 -0.05
C ILE A 121 10.72 -11.17 0.54
N ILE A 122 9.65 -10.66 -0.06
CA ILE A 122 8.91 -9.50 0.45
C ILE A 122 8.27 -9.82 1.80
N GLU A 123 7.66 -11.00 1.95
CA GLU A 123 7.04 -11.40 3.21
C GLU A 123 8.08 -11.63 4.33
N GLU A 124 9.21 -12.23 4.01
CA GLU A 124 10.32 -12.38 4.94
C GLU A 124 10.89 -11.02 5.36
N TYR A 125 11.03 -10.09 4.41
CA TYR A 125 11.51 -8.73 4.67
C TYR A 125 10.51 -7.92 5.50
N LYS A 126 9.21 -8.02 5.20
CA LYS A 126 8.15 -7.37 6.02
C LYS A 126 8.13 -7.88 7.46
N ALA A 127 8.43 -9.16 7.68
CA ALA A 127 8.54 -9.74 9.01
C ALA A 127 9.80 -9.28 9.78
N SER A 128 10.76 -8.66 9.10
CA SER A 128 11.97 -8.16 9.75
C SER A 128 11.70 -6.89 10.56
N ALA A 129 12.32 -6.78 11.73
CA ALA A 129 12.21 -5.61 12.59
C ALA A 129 12.69 -4.29 11.92
N GLY A 130 13.52 -4.39 10.89
CA GLY A 130 14.07 -3.24 10.14
C GLY A 130 13.23 -2.79 8.93
N TYR A 131 12.16 -3.48 8.58
CA TYR A 131 11.40 -3.22 7.37
C TYR A 131 10.90 -1.77 7.24
N LEU A 132 10.25 -1.26 8.29
CA LEU A 132 9.77 0.12 8.30
C LEU A 132 10.90 1.13 8.26
N ASP A 133 11.99 0.89 8.99
CA ASP A 133 13.17 1.76 9.01
C ASP A 133 13.84 1.84 7.64
N ASP A 134 13.92 0.73 6.92
CA ASP A 134 14.51 0.70 5.57
C ASP A 134 13.63 1.40 4.54
N ILE A 135 12.30 1.23 4.61
CA ILE A 135 11.36 1.99 3.76
C ILE A 135 11.48 3.48 4.06
N VAL A 136 11.46 3.88 5.33
CA VAL A 136 11.63 5.28 5.74
C VAL A 136 12.95 5.83 5.23
N ARG A 137 14.03 5.06 5.36
CA ARG A 137 15.37 5.46 4.88
C ARG A 137 15.41 5.61 3.36
N ALA A 138 14.76 4.71 2.62
CA ALA A 138 14.68 4.77 1.15
C ALA A 138 13.86 5.97 0.66
N LEU A 139 12.75 6.28 1.34
CA LEU A 139 11.87 7.40 1.02
C LEU A 139 12.39 8.76 1.50
N ARG A 140 13.31 8.77 2.49
CA ARG A 140 13.83 9.99 3.12
C ARG A 140 14.35 11.05 2.13
N PRO A 141 15.12 10.73 1.06
CA PRO A 141 15.62 11.75 0.14
C PRO A 141 14.53 12.48 -0.65
N ASP A 142 13.49 11.75 -1.09
CA ASP A 142 12.41 12.32 -1.87
C ASP A 142 11.43 13.09 -0.97
N VAL A 143 11.22 12.57 0.22
CA VAL A 143 10.42 13.21 1.25
C VAL A 143 11.12 14.45 1.80
N GLN A 144 12.45 14.46 1.99
CA GLN A 144 13.18 15.66 2.41
C GLN A 144 13.07 16.82 1.43
N ARG A 145 13.00 16.55 0.12
CA ARG A 145 12.73 17.62 -0.87
C ARG A 145 11.31 18.18 -0.74
N SER A 146 10.34 17.32 -0.44
CA SER A 146 8.97 17.74 -0.17
C SER A 146 8.81 18.43 1.18
N LEU A 147 9.72 18.20 2.12
CA LEU A 147 9.66 18.67 3.51
C LEU A 147 10.02 20.13 3.72
N ALA A 148 10.80 20.75 2.85
CA ALA A 148 10.91 22.22 2.88
C ALA A 148 9.52 22.84 2.77
N GLN A 149 8.65 22.28 1.93
CA GLN A 149 7.24 22.68 1.80
C GLN A 149 6.40 22.31 3.05
N VAL A 150 6.71 21.18 3.70
CA VAL A 150 5.97 20.73 4.90
C VAL A 150 6.21 21.67 6.08
N HIS A 151 7.42 22.20 6.24
CA HIS A 151 7.69 23.24 7.25
C HIS A 151 6.86 24.49 7.00
N ASP A 152 6.75 24.91 5.75
CA ASP A 152 5.93 26.07 5.37
C ASP A 152 4.44 25.81 5.63
N TYR A 153 3.95 24.62 5.29
CA TYR A 153 2.57 24.23 5.61
C TYR A 153 2.31 24.23 7.11
N ARG A 154 3.24 23.73 7.93
CA ARG A 154 3.10 23.77 9.40
C ARG A 154 2.99 25.22 9.92
N GLN A 155 3.81 26.12 9.39
CA GLN A 155 3.72 27.54 9.74
C GLN A 155 2.35 28.13 9.37
N LEU A 156 1.86 27.86 8.16
CA LEU A 156 0.54 28.33 7.71
C LEU A 156 -0.60 27.80 8.59
N ILE A 157 -0.56 26.51 8.92
CA ILE A 157 -1.55 25.89 9.81
C ILE A 157 -1.51 26.54 11.21
N THR A 158 -0.31 26.70 11.77
CA THR A 158 -0.12 27.36 13.07
C THR A 158 -0.68 28.79 13.03
N GLN A 159 -0.45 29.52 11.94
CA GLN A 159 -0.98 30.87 11.77
C GLN A 159 -2.51 30.89 11.68
N ILE A 160 -3.12 29.92 10.98
CA ILE A 160 -4.59 29.78 10.95
C ILE A 160 -5.12 29.55 12.37
N VAL A 161 -4.55 28.62 13.13
CA VAL A 161 -4.96 28.31 14.51
C VAL A 161 -4.80 29.54 15.39
N GLN A 162 -3.67 30.25 15.31
CA GLN A 162 -3.43 31.49 16.07
C GLN A 162 -4.45 32.61 15.75
N ASN A 163 -4.75 32.78 14.45
CA ASN A 163 -5.75 33.78 14.03
C ASN A 163 -7.14 33.45 14.59
N VAL A 164 -7.54 32.18 14.56
CA VAL A 164 -8.80 31.74 15.16
C VAL A 164 -8.80 31.99 16.68
N ASN A 165 -7.69 31.68 17.38
CA ASN A 165 -7.56 31.94 18.81
C ASN A 165 -7.77 33.43 19.12
N VAL A 166 -7.11 34.33 18.37
CA VAL A 166 -7.25 35.77 18.53
C VAL A 166 -8.71 36.23 18.32
N ILE A 167 -9.39 35.70 17.28
CA ILE A 167 -10.79 36.05 17.01
C ILE A 167 -11.69 35.61 18.17
N VAL A 168 -11.52 34.37 18.65
CA VAL A 168 -12.33 33.82 19.75
C VAL A 168 -12.08 34.56 21.06
N GLU A 169 -10.82 34.81 21.42
CA GLU A 169 -10.45 35.54 22.64
C GLU A 169 -10.90 37.01 22.60
N THR A 170 -10.91 37.62 21.41
CA THR A 170 -11.40 38.99 21.23
C THR A 170 -12.92 39.06 21.34
N ALA A 171 -13.64 38.04 20.89
CA ALA A 171 -15.11 37.99 20.97
C ALA A 171 -15.62 37.77 22.40
N GLU A 172 -14.91 36.96 23.21
CA GLU A 172 -15.28 36.64 24.59
C GLU A 172 -14.07 36.80 25.54
N PRO A 173 -13.65 38.02 25.87
CA PRO A 173 -12.46 38.26 26.70
C PRO A 173 -12.63 37.67 28.12
N GLY A 174 -11.60 36.95 28.59
CA GLY A 174 -11.58 36.38 29.94
C GLY A 174 -12.35 35.06 30.10
N THR A 175 -12.96 34.55 29.02
CA THR A 175 -13.59 33.23 29.00
C THR A 175 -12.53 32.20 28.65
N GLU A 176 -12.63 31.00 29.26
CA GLU A 176 -11.77 29.89 28.86
C GLU A 176 -11.95 29.58 27.36
N PHE A 177 -10.84 29.43 26.62
CA PHE A 177 -10.85 29.32 25.18
C PHE A 177 -11.82 28.22 24.63
N GLU A 178 -11.90 27.06 25.27
CA GLU A 178 -12.79 25.99 24.83
C GLU A 178 -14.28 26.38 24.98
N VAL A 179 -14.62 27.12 26.02
CA VAL A 179 -15.99 27.62 26.25
C VAL A 179 -16.32 28.68 25.20
N ALA A 180 -15.42 29.67 25.01
CA ALA A 180 -15.59 30.71 24.01
C ALA A 180 -15.66 30.10 22.57
N LEU A 181 -14.84 29.12 22.25
CA LEU A 181 -14.91 28.44 20.97
C LEU A 181 -16.24 27.70 20.78
N SER A 182 -16.81 27.10 21.84
CA SER A 182 -18.10 26.40 21.74
C SER A 182 -19.27 27.31 21.39
N SER A 183 -19.21 28.60 21.82
CA SER A 183 -20.18 29.65 21.51
C SER A 183 -19.91 30.37 20.20
N ALA A 184 -18.72 30.20 19.61
CA ALA A 184 -18.33 30.83 18.36
C ALA A 184 -19.17 30.35 17.15
N ALA A 185 -19.15 31.13 16.07
CA ALA A 185 -19.83 30.79 14.82
C ALA A 185 -19.44 29.38 14.32
N PRO A 186 -20.39 28.60 13.81
CA PRO A 186 -20.11 27.22 13.35
C PRO A 186 -18.98 27.14 12.33
N GLU A 187 -18.87 28.13 11.45
CA GLU A 187 -17.83 28.21 10.42
C GLU A 187 -16.45 28.40 11.06
N LEU A 188 -16.33 29.23 12.08
CA LEU A 188 -15.06 29.46 12.78
C LEU A 188 -14.60 28.23 13.54
N ARG A 189 -15.52 27.50 14.18
CA ARG A 189 -15.27 26.23 14.83
C ARG A 189 -14.79 25.20 13.80
N ALA A 190 -15.44 25.14 12.63
CA ALA A 190 -15.06 24.22 11.55
C ALA A 190 -13.65 24.50 11.02
N ILE A 191 -13.30 25.78 10.82
CA ILE A 191 -11.94 26.18 10.42
C ILE A 191 -10.91 25.77 11.47
N TYR A 192 -11.18 26.03 12.74
CA TYR A 192 -10.29 25.65 13.84
C TYR A 192 -10.02 24.15 13.86
N TRP A 193 -11.08 23.32 13.84
CA TRP A 193 -10.94 21.88 13.91
C TRP A 193 -10.33 21.29 12.65
N ALA A 194 -10.61 21.84 11.46
CA ALA A 194 -9.97 21.43 10.21
C ALA A 194 -8.45 21.71 10.25
N ALA A 195 -8.04 22.87 10.75
CA ALA A 195 -6.62 23.22 10.91
C ALA A 195 -5.93 22.28 11.91
N ARG A 196 -6.57 21.99 13.06
CA ARG A 196 -6.04 21.06 14.06
C ARG A 196 -5.93 19.62 13.53
N LEU A 197 -6.90 19.19 12.70
CA LEU A 197 -6.85 17.89 12.03
C LEU A 197 -5.68 17.82 11.05
N LEU A 198 -5.47 18.87 10.25
CA LEU A 198 -4.37 18.95 9.30
C LEU A 198 -3.00 18.95 10.01
N GLU A 199 -2.88 19.70 11.11
CA GLU A 199 -1.69 19.70 11.97
C GLU A 199 -1.36 18.28 12.47
N SER A 200 -2.37 17.57 13.00
CA SER A 200 -2.20 16.21 13.50
C SER A 200 -1.77 15.22 12.42
N LYS A 201 -2.35 15.31 11.20
CA LYS A 201 -1.94 14.49 10.06
C LYS A 201 -0.50 14.77 9.63
N LEU A 202 -0.09 16.02 9.67
CA LEU A 202 1.27 16.42 9.34
C LEU A 202 2.28 15.93 10.38
N GLU A 203 1.96 16.04 11.67
CA GLU A 203 2.79 15.49 12.75
C GLU A 203 2.93 13.98 12.64
N ALA A 204 1.83 13.28 12.35
CA ALA A 204 1.86 11.85 12.12
C ALA A 204 2.85 11.46 11.00
N ALA A 205 2.85 12.20 9.88
CA ALA A 205 3.80 11.98 8.80
C ALA A 205 5.27 12.25 9.22
N LEU A 206 5.49 13.23 10.12
CA LEU A 206 6.84 13.53 10.63
C LEU A 206 7.41 12.41 11.50
N TYR A 207 6.60 11.67 12.26
CA TYR A 207 7.07 10.55 13.06
C TYR A 207 7.58 9.37 12.24
N LEU A 208 7.09 9.18 11.01
CA LEU A 208 7.70 8.22 10.09
C LEU A 208 9.08 8.63 9.62
N MET A 209 9.26 9.92 9.39
CA MET A 209 10.52 10.43 8.85
C MET A 209 11.59 10.57 9.91
N TYR A 210 11.17 10.81 11.14
CA TYR A 210 12.01 11.05 12.31
C TYR A 210 11.53 10.17 13.47
N PRO A 211 11.65 8.83 13.36
CA PRO A 211 11.16 7.91 14.41
C PRO A 211 11.85 8.15 15.75
N GLU A 212 13.06 8.72 15.76
CA GLU A 212 13.76 9.13 16.96
C GLU A 212 13.00 10.17 17.80
N LYS A 213 12.07 10.92 17.19
CA LYS A 213 11.23 11.91 17.89
C LYS A 213 10.09 11.28 18.69
N ILE A 214 9.74 10.01 18.40
CA ILE A 214 8.67 9.32 19.12
C ILE A 214 9.05 9.19 20.59
N ASP A 215 10.30 8.78 20.88
CA ASP A 215 10.79 8.52 22.22
C ASP A 215 11.83 9.55 22.71
N ASP A 216 11.86 10.75 22.13
CA ASP A 216 12.75 11.84 22.57
C ASP A 216 12.47 12.20 24.03
N PRO A 217 13.46 12.04 24.93
CA PRO A 217 13.32 12.35 26.35
C PRO A 217 12.82 13.77 26.65
N LYS A 218 13.15 14.76 25.78
CA LYS A 218 12.71 16.16 25.94
C LYS A 218 11.22 16.36 25.66
N SER A 219 10.64 15.43 24.90
CA SER A 219 9.22 15.48 24.51
C SER A 219 8.33 14.67 25.46
N LYS A 220 8.91 13.82 26.33
CA LYS A 220 8.15 13.03 27.29
C LYS A 220 7.55 13.89 28.39
N LYS A 221 6.28 13.62 28.68
CA LYS A 221 5.50 14.30 29.76
C LYS A 221 4.59 13.30 30.43
N ASN A 222 4.22 13.58 31.67
CA ASN A 222 3.15 12.86 32.34
C ASN A 222 1.79 13.46 31.89
N PHE A 223 0.91 12.63 31.38
CA PHE A 223 -0.41 13.04 30.93
C PHE A 223 -1.43 11.90 31.10
N ARG A 224 -2.70 12.27 31.16
CA ARG A 224 -3.81 11.30 31.22
C ARG A 224 -4.28 10.97 29.81
N LEU A 225 -4.34 9.66 29.50
CA LEU A 225 -4.78 9.20 28.18
C LEU A 225 -6.20 9.67 27.84
N HIS A 226 -7.11 9.63 28.81
CA HIS A 226 -8.49 10.09 28.66
C HIS A 226 -8.57 11.53 28.13
N GLY A 227 -7.77 12.47 28.67
CA GLY A 227 -7.72 13.85 28.20
C GLY A 227 -7.23 13.98 26.76
N LEU A 228 -6.20 13.18 26.40
CA LEU A 228 -5.66 13.15 25.06
C LEU A 228 -6.69 12.64 24.05
N VAL A 229 -7.36 11.53 24.34
CA VAL A 229 -8.41 10.97 23.47
C VAL A 229 -9.59 11.93 23.32
N THR A 230 -10.01 12.59 24.40
CA THR A 230 -11.07 13.60 24.37
C THR A 230 -10.71 14.75 23.42
N LYS A 231 -9.45 15.23 23.44
CA LYS A 231 -8.96 16.25 22.50
C LYS A 231 -9.15 15.77 21.06
N TYR A 232 -8.73 14.54 20.71
CA TYR A 232 -8.89 14.02 19.35
C TYR A 232 -10.34 13.76 18.96
N SER A 233 -11.18 13.30 19.89
CA SER A 233 -12.62 13.15 19.65
C SER A 233 -13.27 14.48 19.27
N ARG A 234 -12.88 15.60 19.90
CA ARG A 234 -13.35 16.95 19.55
C ARG A 234 -12.87 17.39 18.17
N ILE A 235 -11.63 17.05 17.77
CA ILE A 235 -11.10 17.33 16.41
C ILE A 235 -12.00 16.70 15.34
N TYR A 236 -12.49 15.47 15.58
CA TYR A 236 -13.40 14.79 14.66
C TYR A 236 -14.88 15.19 14.82
N GLY A 237 -15.22 16.02 15.78
CA GLY A 237 -16.60 16.36 16.14
C GLY A 237 -17.44 16.86 14.97
N SER A 238 -16.88 17.74 14.11
CA SER A 238 -17.58 18.23 12.91
C SER A 238 -17.82 17.12 11.88
N THR A 239 -16.85 16.23 11.70
CA THR A 239 -16.98 15.08 10.80
C THR A 239 -18.03 14.09 11.32
N PHE A 240 -18.04 13.82 12.61
CA PHE A 240 -19.05 12.98 13.23
C PHE A 240 -20.45 13.58 13.09
N GLN A 241 -20.59 14.86 13.36
CA GLN A 241 -21.86 15.56 13.22
C GLN A 241 -22.38 15.56 11.77
N SER A 242 -21.52 15.76 10.78
CA SER A 242 -21.92 15.77 9.37
C SER A 242 -22.43 14.41 8.88
N LYS A 243 -22.03 13.31 9.54
CA LYS A 243 -22.48 11.93 9.29
C LYS A 243 -23.54 11.44 10.28
N ASP A 244 -24.07 12.31 11.15
CA ASP A 244 -25.00 11.93 12.24
C ASP A 244 -24.44 10.80 13.14
N LEU A 245 -23.12 10.78 13.37
CA LEU A 245 -22.48 9.79 14.24
C LEU A 245 -22.52 10.29 15.69
N LYS A 246 -22.99 9.42 16.60
CA LYS A 246 -23.00 9.70 18.05
C LYS A 246 -21.74 9.15 18.68
N VAL A 247 -21.07 9.98 19.50
CA VAL A 247 -19.89 9.52 20.27
C VAL A 247 -20.30 9.34 21.73
N VAL A 248 -20.03 8.17 22.27
CA VAL A 248 -20.30 7.83 23.67
C VAL A 248 -19.00 7.40 24.34
N THR A 249 -18.73 7.92 25.52
CA THR A 249 -17.59 7.49 26.34
C THR A 249 -18.08 6.56 27.45
N ALA A 250 -17.39 5.44 27.62
CA ALA A 250 -17.71 4.43 28.64
C ALA A 250 -16.46 3.98 29.37
N GLY A 251 -16.62 3.50 30.61
CA GLY A 251 -15.51 3.13 31.48
C GLY A 251 -14.77 4.36 32.03
N GLY A 252 -13.56 4.17 32.50
CA GLY A 252 -12.72 5.23 33.01
C GLY A 252 -11.27 4.80 33.21
N SER A 253 -10.35 5.74 33.12
CA SER A 253 -8.95 5.56 33.47
C SER A 253 -8.42 6.85 34.11
N TRP A 254 -7.69 6.71 35.22
CA TRP A 254 -7.15 7.81 36.01
C TRP A 254 -5.63 7.83 36.01
N GLY A 255 -5.01 6.72 35.60
CA GLY A 255 -3.57 6.58 35.48
C GLY A 255 -2.97 7.54 34.47
N SER A 256 -1.67 7.81 34.64
CA SER A 256 -0.90 8.65 33.73
C SER A 256 0.06 7.81 32.89
N LEU A 257 0.32 8.26 31.68
CA LEU A 257 1.38 7.79 30.81
C LEU A 257 2.57 8.74 30.91
N HIS A 258 3.78 8.19 30.82
CA HIS A 258 5.00 8.98 30.66
C HIS A 258 5.59 8.77 29.27
N ALA A 259 5.18 9.58 28.33
CA ALA A 259 5.56 9.46 26.91
C ALA A 259 5.47 10.81 26.20
N ASN A 260 5.80 10.85 24.91
CA ASN A 260 5.53 12.00 24.05
C ASN A 260 4.01 12.05 23.72
N PRO A 261 3.23 13.03 24.21
CA PRO A 261 1.78 13.07 24.01
C PRO A 261 1.38 13.20 22.54
N ASP A 262 2.20 13.87 21.72
CA ASP A 262 1.90 14.10 20.33
C ASP A 262 2.09 12.80 19.53
N ALA A 263 3.13 12.03 19.84
CA ALA A 263 3.33 10.70 19.27
C ALA A 263 2.21 9.73 19.70
N VAL A 264 1.92 9.62 20.99
CA VAL A 264 0.82 8.79 21.51
C VAL A 264 -0.52 9.18 20.87
N GLY A 265 -0.72 10.48 20.63
CA GLY A 265 -1.94 11.01 20.00
C GLY A 265 -2.23 10.48 18.61
N VAL A 266 -1.24 9.97 17.89
CA VAL A 266 -1.43 9.33 16.57
C VAL A 266 -2.30 8.08 16.68
N ILE A 267 -2.22 7.34 17.79
CA ILE A 267 -2.99 6.10 17.99
C ILE A 267 -4.50 6.39 18.04
N PRO A 268 -5.02 7.25 18.97
CA PRO A 268 -6.43 7.59 18.96
C PRO A 268 -6.85 8.32 17.68
N HIS A 269 -5.96 9.13 17.08
CA HIS A 269 -6.22 9.74 15.78
C HIS A 269 -6.51 8.68 14.70
N ALA A 270 -5.67 7.64 14.56
CA ALA A 270 -5.86 6.59 13.58
C ALA A 270 -7.16 5.80 13.78
N PHE A 271 -7.51 5.49 15.04
CA PHE A 271 -8.73 4.77 15.37
C PHE A 271 -9.99 5.61 15.08
N LEU A 272 -9.98 6.89 15.45
CA LEU A 272 -11.08 7.82 15.20
C LEU A 272 -11.23 8.16 13.71
N ASP A 273 -10.12 8.28 12.95
CA ASP A 273 -10.14 8.47 11.50
C ASP A 273 -10.81 7.27 10.80
N ASN A 274 -10.50 6.05 11.24
CA ASN A 274 -11.15 4.85 10.73
C ASN A 274 -12.65 4.84 11.06
N ALA A 275 -13.03 5.15 12.29
CA ALA A 275 -14.45 5.24 12.66
C ALA A 275 -15.16 6.33 11.84
N ALA A 276 -14.56 7.51 11.67
CA ALA A 276 -15.10 8.61 10.86
C ALA A 276 -15.30 8.22 9.38
N LYS A 277 -14.37 7.45 8.83
CA LYS A 277 -14.41 7.00 7.43
C LYS A 277 -15.45 5.92 7.18
N TYR A 278 -15.48 4.90 8.01
CA TYR A 278 -16.17 3.65 7.73
C TYR A 278 -17.49 3.46 8.46
N ALA A 279 -17.74 4.21 9.56
CA ALA A 279 -19.01 4.08 10.26
C ALA A 279 -20.18 4.59 9.41
N PRO A 280 -21.26 3.80 9.26
CA PRO A 280 -22.47 4.24 8.57
C PRO A 280 -23.12 5.42 9.29
N PRO A 281 -23.76 6.34 8.56
CA PRO A 281 -24.52 7.44 9.16
C PRO A 281 -25.56 6.95 10.18
N GLY A 282 -25.79 7.74 11.22
CA GLY A 282 -26.75 7.44 12.28
C GLY A 282 -26.29 6.39 13.30
N THR A 283 -25.06 5.89 13.20
CA THR A 283 -24.53 4.89 14.15
C THR A 283 -23.78 5.53 15.31
N THR A 284 -23.39 4.69 16.29
CA THR A 284 -22.69 5.14 17.49
C THR A 284 -21.24 4.67 17.47
N ILE A 285 -20.33 5.55 17.83
CA ILE A 285 -18.93 5.29 18.12
C ILE A 285 -18.78 5.24 19.63
N THR A 286 -18.25 4.16 20.20
CA THR A 286 -18.02 4.04 21.64
C THR A 286 -16.52 4.13 21.92
N LEU A 287 -16.16 5.02 22.85
CA LEU A 287 -14.82 5.19 23.37
C LEU A 287 -14.77 4.51 24.74
N TRP A 288 -14.10 3.36 24.82
CA TRP A 288 -13.96 2.61 26.05
C TRP A 288 -12.62 2.89 26.72
N PHE A 289 -12.67 3.05 28.06
CA PHE A 289 -11.48 3.18 28.89
C PHE A 289 -11.56 2.18 30.04
N ALA A 290 -10.46 1.48 30.26
CA ALA A 290 -10.26 0.63 31.41
C ALA A 290 -8.82 0.77 31.92
N GLU A 291 -8.58 0.43 33.17
CA GLU A 291 -7.22 0.33 33.71
C GLU A 291 -7.14 -0.80 34.74
N ASP A 292 -5.97 -1.42 34.79
CA ASP A 292 -5.56 -2.33 35.83
C ASP A 292 -4.33 -1.75 36.56
N GLU A 293 -3.59 -2.58 37.33
CA GLU A 293 -2.43 -2.12 38.10
C GLU A 293 -1.29 -1.63 37.19
N GLU A 294 -1.09 -2.24 36.02
CA GLU A 294 0.07 -2.04 35.15
C GLU A 294 -0.26 -1.30 33.86
N HIS A 295 -1.52 -1.35 33.40
CA HIS A 295 -1.90 -0.89 32.07
C HIS A 295 -3.09 0.05 32.08
N ILE A 296 -3.16 0.87 31.02
CA ILE A 296 -4.35 1.63 30.62
C ILE A 296 -4.78 1.15 29.27
N THR A 297 -6.05 0.74 29.15
CA THR A 297 -6.66 0.29 27.92
C THR A 297 -7.56 1.37 27.34
N PHE A 298 -7.41 1.63 26.07
CA PHE A 298 -8.28 2.48 25.28
C PHE A 298 -8.80 1.70 24.06
N GLU A 299 -10.10 1.78 23.80
CA GLU A 299 -10.74 1.11 22.69
C GLU A 299 -11.69 2.04 21.98
N VAL A 300 -11.72 1.96 20.63
CA VAL A 300 -12.73 2.58 19.78
C VAL A 300 -13.55 1.48 19.13
N GLU A 301 -14.82 1.42 19.51
CA GLU A 301 -15.79 0.52 18.92
C GLU A 301 -16.68 1.30 17.94
N SER A 302 -16.81 0.81 16.70
CA SER A 302 -17.69 1.37 15.68
C SER A 302 -18.10 0.30 14.67
N PHE A 303 -19.13 0.56 13.88
CA PHE A 303 -19.40 -0.28 12.70
C PHE A 303 -18.40 0.03 11.59
N GLY A 304 -17.92 -1.03 10.91
CA GLY A 304 -16.97 -0.91 9.81
C GLY A 304 -17.12 -2.06 8.79
N PRO A 305 -16.37 -2.02 7.70
CA PRO A 305 -16.35 -3.11 6.72
C PRO A 305 -15.88 -4.41 7.37
N PRO A 306 -16.39 -5.57 6.93
CA PRO A 306 -15.91 -6.85 7.44
C PRO A 306 -14.44 -7.05 7.13
N ILE A 307 -13.69 -7.54 8.12
CA ILE A 307 -12.29 -7.92 8.02
C ILE A 307 -12.23 -9.43 7.89
N ARG A 308 -11.56 -9.97 6.89
CA ARG A 308 -11.41 -11.42 6.72
C ARG A 308 -10.44 -11.99 7.75
N PRO A 309 -10.57 -13.28 8.14
CA PRO A 309 -9.71 -13.87 9.17
C PRO A 309 -8.20 -13.68 8.95
N HIS A 310 -7.74 -13.75 7.71
CA HIS A 310 -6.32 -13.56 7.37
C HIS A 310 -5.89 -12.08 7.35
N GLU A 311 -6.83 -11.13 7.29
CA GLU A 311 -6.55 -9.70 7.27
C GLU A 311 -6.31 -9.11 8.66
N PHE A 312 -6.75 -9.78 9.75
CA PHE A 312 -6.64 -9.25 11.12
C PHE A 312 -5.21 -8.89 11.54
N THR A 313 -4.24 -9.64 11.09
CA THR A 313 -2.82 -9.35 11.34
C THR A 313 -2.26 -8.29 10.39
N GLN A 314 -2.86 -8.15 9.21
CA GLN A 314 -2.39 -7.27 8.14
C GLN A 314 -2.95 -5.85 8.23
N VAL A 315 -4.02 -5.61 9.00
CA VAL A 315 -4.63 -4.26 9.10
C VAL A 315 -3.67 -3.20 9.64
N PHE A 316 -2.61 -3.62 10.31
CA PHE A 316 -1.53 -2.76 10.82
C PHE A 316 -0.31 -2.69 9.88
N ASP A 317 -0.33 -3.40 8.75
CA ASP A 317 0.74 -3.34 7.76
C ASP A 317 0.69 -2.05 6.94
N LEU A 318 1.86 -1.57 6.55
CA LEU A 318 1.98 -0.34 5.77
C LEU A 318 1.30 -0.50 4.41
N PHE A 319 0.46 0.49 4.06
CA PHE A 319 -0.34 0.53 2.83
C PHE A 319 -1.37 -0.60 2.67
N PHE A 320 -1.55 -1.41 3.69
CA PHE A 320 -2.59 -2.43 3.65
C PHE A 320 -4.00 -1.81 3.75
N ARG A 321 -4.91 -2.34 2.96
CA ARG A 321 -6.34 -2.06 3.04
C ARG A 321 -7.10 -3.35 2.81
N GLY A 322 -7.97 -3.72 3.76
CA GLY A 322 -8.81 -4.89 3.64
C GLY A 322 -9.71 -4.84 2.39
N GLU A 323 -10.01 -5.98 1.81
CA GLU A 323 -10.73 -6.08 0.53
C GLU A 323 -12.10 -5.39 0.58
N ALA A 324 -12.85 -5.58 1.67
CA ALA A 324 -14.13 -4.91 1.86
C ALA A 324 -14.02 -3.39 2.02
N ALA A 325 -12.91 -2.90 2.59
CA ALA A 325 -12.62 -1.46 2.70
C ALA A 325 -12.18 -0.86 1.35
N GLN A 326 -11.53 -1.63 0.49
CA GLN A 326 -11.17 -1.22 -0.87
C GLN A 326 -12.39 -1.12 -1.79
N ALA A 327 -13.38 -2.01 -1.60
CA ALA A 327 -14.63 -2.02 -2.36
C ALA A 327 -15.52 -0.78 -2.07
N GLN A 328 -15.35 -0.16 -0.91
CA GLN A 328 -15.98 1.12 -0.61
C GLN A 328 -15.18 2.24 -1.27
N SER A 329 -15.84 3.20 -1.94
CA SER A 329 -15.21 4.35 -2.59
C SER A 329 -14.66 5.39 -1.58
N VAL A 330 -14.21 4.93 -0.42
CA VAL A 330 -13.62 5.75 0.64
C VAL A 330 -12.13 5.88 0.42
N GLU A 331 -11.63 7.09 0.31
CA GLU A 331 -10.19 7.36 0.19
C GLU A 331 -9.45 6.93 1.46
N GLY A 332 -8.36 6.18 1.27
CA GLY A 332 -7.49 5.77 2.37
C GLY A 332 -6.15 5.25 1.85
N THR A 333 -5.08 5.64 2.51
CA THR A 333 -3.70 5.28 2.11
C THR A 333 -3.20 3.97 2.75
N GLY A 334 -3.92 3.40 3.73
CA GLY A 334 -3.41 2.28 4.53
C GLY A 334 -2.25 2.64 5.47
N PHE A 335 -2.08 3.92 5.76
CA PHE A 335 -0.93 4.45 6.49
C PHE A 335 -1.19 4.66 7.99
N GLY A 336 -2.39 5.06 8.38
CA GLY A 336 -2.68 5.51 9.74
C GLY A 336 -2.51 4.42 10.79
N LEU A 337 -3.04 3.22 10.57
CA LEU A 337 -2.91 2.09 11.50
C LEU A 337 -1.48 1.55 11.57
N ALA A 338 -0.77 1.52 10.44
CA ALA A 338 0.64 1.10 10.41
C ALA A 338 1.53 2.03 11.25
N LEU A 339 1.34 3.34 11.11
CA LEU A 339 2.06 4.31 11.93
C LEU A 339 1.68 4.22 13.41
N ALA A 340 0.39 4.06 13.73
CA ALA A 340 -0.06 3.82 15.10
C ALA A 340 0.61 2.57 15.71
N SER A 341 0.73 1.49 14.93
CA SER A 341 1.42 0.26 15.33
C SER A 341 2.91 0.48 15.55
N HIS A 342 3.58 1.21 14.67
CA HIS A 342 4.99 1.55 14.84
C HIS A 342 5.23 2.38 16.12
N ILE A 343 4.43 3.41 16.36
CA ILE A 343 4.51 4.23 17.57
C ILE A 343 4.23 3.37 18.81
N ALA A 344 3.21 2.53 18.78
CA ALA A 344 2.89 1.63 19.88
C ALA A 344 4.07 0.73 20.23
N CYS A 345 4.72 0.12 19.24
CA CYS A 345 5.92 -0.70 19.42
C CYS A 345 7.05 0.09 20.12
N VAL A 346 7.33 1.32 19.69
CA VAL A 346 8.40 2.16 20.27
C VAL A 346 8.12 2.52 21.74
N ILE A 347 6.86 2.80 22.09
CA ILE A 347 6.48 3.18 23.47
C ILE A 347 6.07 1.99 24.35
N GLY A 348 6.20 0.75 23.86
CA GLY A 348 5.86 -0.46 24.59
C GLY A 348 4.35 -0.72 24.73
N ALA A 349 3.50 -0.08 23.92
CA ALA A 349 2.07 -0.34 23.86
C ALA A 349 1.73 -1.47 22.89
N GLN A 350 0.58 -2.11 23.07
CA GLN A 350 0.07 -3.16 22.20
C GLN A 350 -1.21 -2.73 21.52
N LEU A 351 -1.29 -2.96 20.19
CA LEU A 351 -2.50 -2.73 19.43
C LEU A 351 -3.13 -4.05 19.00
N SER A 352 -4.46 -4.05 18.96
CA SER A 352 -5.23 -5.18 18.44
C SER A 352 -6.51 -4.69 17.77
N VAL A 353 -7.08 -5.54 16.92
CA VAL A 353 -8.39 -5.34 16.31
C VAL A 353 -9.23 -6.59 16.50
N ASN A 354 -10.51 -6.40 16.75
CA ASN A 354 -11.47 -7.49 16.88
C ASN A 354 -12.78 -7.11 16.15
N GLN A 355 -13.50 -8.11 15.65
CA GLN A 355 -14.84 -7.94 15.12
C GLN A 355 -15.83 -8.86 15.84
N GLY A 356 -16.90 -8.27 16.35
CA GLY A 356 -18.00 -9.00 16.96
C GLY A 356 -19.00 -9.53 15.93
N GLY A 357 -19.90 -10.42 16.36
CA GLY A 357 -20.95 -10.97 15.51
C GLY A 357 -22.11 -9.99 15.21
N ARG A 358 -22.13 -8.79 15.80
CA ARG A 358 -23.19 -7.78 15.60
C ARG A 358 -23.04 -7.13 14.23
N LYS A 359 -24.09 -7.31 13.40
CA LYS A 359 -24.17 -6.69 12.08
C LYS A 359 -24.81 -5.31 12.18
N GLY A 360 -24.25 -4.36 11.46
CA GLY A 360 -24.75 -3.00 11.29
C GLY A 360 -25.45 -2.79 9.94
N PRO A 361 -25.78 -1.54 9.62
CA PRO A 361 -26.28 -1.15 8.30
C PRO A 361 -25.29 -1.52 7.18
N ASP A 362 -25.80 -1.71 5.97
CA ASP A 362 -25.01 -1.91 4.73
C ASP A 362 -23.97 -3.04 4.80
N GLY A 363 -24.23 -4.08 5.59
CA GLY A 363 -23.33 -5.22 5.73
C GLY A 363 -22.08 -4.95 6.57
N THR A 364 -22.04 -3.82 7.28
CA THR A 364 -20.96 -3.52 8.24
C THR A 364 -21.04 -4.43 9.47
N VAL A 365 -19.93 -4.52 10.19
CA VAL A 365 -19.77 -5.34 11.40
C VAL A 365 -19.20 -4.49 12.50
N ILE A 366 -19.60 -4.74 13.76
CA ILE A 366 -19.03 -4.06 14.90
C ILE A 366 -17.53 -4.39 15.01
N THR A 367 -16.69 -3.36 15.01
CA THR A 367 -15.23 -3.47 14.99
C THR A 367 -14.67 -2.66 16.13
N SER A 368 -13.79 -3.27 16.90
CA SER A 368 -13.07 -2.66 18.02
C SER A 368 -11.58 -2.59 17.70
N PHE A 369 -11.03 -1.39 17.73
CA PHE A 369 -9.57 -1.16 17.75
C PHE A 369 -9.15 -0.85 19.18
N THR A 370 -8.24 -1.64 19.72
CA THR A 370 -7.81 -1.56 21.12
C THR A 370 -6.33 -1.23 21.21
N ALA A 371 -5.98 -0.35 22.15
CA ALA A 371 -4.60 -0.01 22.52
C ALA A 371 -4.41 -0.20 24.02
N VAL A 372 -3.38 -0.96 24.40
CA VAL A 372 -3.01 -1.24 25.79
C VAL A 372 -1.66 -0.57 26.04
N PHE A 373 -1.63 0.39 26.95
CA PHE A 373 -0.45 1.19 27.28
C PHE A 373 0.10 0.79 28.66
N PRO A 374 1.42 0.60 28.82
CA PRO A 374 2.00 0.47 30.14
C PRO A 374 1.85 1.79 30.91
N LYS A 375 1.48 1.72 32.18
CA LYS A 375 1.45 2.90 33.05
C LYS A 375 2.86 3.46 33.23
N GLY A 376 2.98 4.77 33.21
CA GLY A 376 4.23 5.40 33.58
C GLY A 376 4.57 5.18 35.06
N PRO A 377 5.85 5.30 35.45
CA PRO A 377 6.21 5.24 36.86
C PRO A 377 5.40 6.30 37.60
N LEU A 378 4.78 5.87 38.71
CA LEU A 378 4.09 6.79 39.60
C LEU A 378 5.09 7.90 39.97
N SER A 379 4.78 9.14 39.65
CA SER A 379 5.55 10.29 40.15
C SER A 379 5.39 10.28 41.66
N ALA A 380 6.51 10.02 42.38
CA ALA A 380 6.61 10.11 43.80
C ALA A 380 6.27 11.51 44.33
#